data_340051e044bc4099399c5e52f624b6e3
#
_entry.id   340051e044bc4099399c5e52f624b6e3
#
_cell.length_a   1.000
_cell.length_b   1.000
_cell.length_c   1.000
_cell.angle_alpha   90.00
_cell.angle_beta   90.00
_cell.angle_gamma   90.00
#
_symmetry.space_group_name_H-M   'P 1'
#
loop_
_entity.id
_entity.type
_entity.pdbx_description
1 polymer ?
#
loop_
_entity_poly.entity_id
_entity_poly.type
_entity_poly.pdbx_seq_one_letter_code
_entity_poly.pdbx_strand_id
1 'polypeptide(L)'
;MRVRTRVPWILLSLLSAAGGAAFASGYSIYEQGAGAMANAGAFTARADDPSALFFNPAGIVQLDGIRFAVGTNAIFLTGSTFDSTASGNSFSQEDNVAWPSSIYYTQKINDRLTWGLAINTPFGLKTQWGPAFDGRFISRESNLVVGIINPNLAFKLREGWSAAIGFDWARADMRELSRNIFIPAGPCGATPCEGFAKLTGDGTDTGWNAAVRWAGKRAWRWGASYRSRMKPDIDGNIDFQVPAAAIAALFPDGGASAVIPLPASFVTGIAYAPKGNWEGEFDILWTGWSVFDHLRIDIANNTAAVTDVDQTEEWKDTYSFRFGLTYYVNDRHLYRFGAYYDKNPIPDAHVRPRLPDADRTSLQAGYGFRGKSGFTFDVAYQALFFKDRTATGSPLGPLGPGTGSDPVQPGTYQNFTNLLGVSVGWMFGK
;
A
#
# COMPACT_ATOMS: atom_id res chain seq x y z
N MET A 1 7.34 49.10 -5.31
CA MET A 1 6.20 48.98 -4.41
C MET A 1 6.22 47.57 -3.85
N ARG A 2 6.64 47.36 -2.59
CA ARG A 2 6.78 46.00 -1.99
C ARG A 2 5.43 45.59 -1.46
N VAL A 3 4.78 44.61 -2.12
CA VAL A 3 3.60 43.98 -1.61
C VAL A 3 4.02 42.98 -0.51
N ARG A 4 3.77 43.31 0.75
CA ARG A 4 3.88 42.39 1.88
C ARG A 4 2.69 41.40 1.82
N THR A 5 2.92 40.19 1.34
CA THR A 5 1.96 39.10 1.47
C THR A 5 1.90 38.66 2.93
N ARG A 6 0.79 38.95 3.59
CA ARG A 6 0.47 38.37 4.90
C ARG A 6 0.06 36.92 4.66
N VAL A 7 0.85 35.96 5.15
CA VAL A 7 0.46 34.56 5.25
C VAL A 7 -0.69 34.49 6.27
N PRO A 8 -1.84 33.94 5.91
CA PRO A 8 -2.93 33.83 6.87
C PRO A 8 -2.60 32.71 7.89
N TRP A 9 -2.34 33.09 9.12
CA TRP A 9 -2.10 32.22 10.29
C TRP A 9 -3.30 31.31 10.63
N ILE A 10 -4.42 31.44 9.92
CA ILE A 10 -5.67 30.69 10.12
C ILE A 10 -5.54 29.20 9.75
N LEU A 11 -4.55 28.82 8.92
CA LEU A 11 -4.36 27.41 8.51
C LEU A 11 -3.62 26.56 9.55
N LEU A 12 -2.92 27.17 10.50
CA LEU A 12 -2.17 26.42 11.53
C LEU A 12 -3.03 26.02 12.74
N SER A 13 -4.16 26.71 12.96
CA SER A 13 -5.06 26.46 14.11
C SER A 13 -6.12 25.38 13.87
N LEU A 14 -6.29 24.88 12.65
CA LEU A 14 -7.24 23.80 12.32
C LEU A 14 -6.68 22.39 12.54
N LEU A 15 -5.36 22.26 12.73
CA LEU A 15 -4.72 20.94 13.00
C LEU A 15 -4.78 20.51 14.48
N SER A 16 -5.15 21.41 15.40
CA SER A 16 -5.14 21.13 16.85
C SER A 16 -6.47 20.65 17.42
N ALA A 17 -7.54 20.52 16.62
CA ALA A 17 -8.89 20.18 17.11
C ALA A 17 -9.39 18.78 16.69
N ALA A 18 -8.60 17.97 16.01
CA ALA A 18 -8.97 16.62 15.60
C ALA A 18 -8.48 15.57 16.61
N GLY A 19 -8.93 15.65 17.84
CA GLY A 19 -8.91 14.54 18.77
C GLY A 19 -10.06 13.59 18.42
N GLY A 20 -9.81 12.56 17.64
CA GLY A 20 -10.83 11.56 17.31
C GLY A 20 -10.39 10.60 16.23
N ALA A 21 -10.49 9.33 16.51
CA ALA A 21 -10.47 8.12 15.68
C ALA A 21 -9.66 8.15 14.37
N ALA A 22 -8.67 7.36 14.33
CA ALA A 22 -7.61 7.20 13.33
C ALA A 22 -7.87 6.06 12.30
N PHE A 23 -7.35 6.11 11.07
CA PHE A 23 -7.74 5.26 9.92
C PHE A 23 -6.54 4.82 9.01
N ALA A 24 -6.33 3.57 8.60
CA ALA A 24 -5.17 3.01 7.85
C ALA A 24 -5.49 2.18 6.60
N SER A 25 -4.51 1.69 5.81
CA SER A 25 -4.73 1.16 4.46
C SER A 25 -4.29 -0.29 4.16
N GLY A 26 -4.19 -1.18 5.17
CA GLY A 26 -3.86 -2.59 4.93
C GLY A 26 -2.51 -2.77 4.21
N TYR A 27 -2.47 -3.59 3.15
CA TYR A 27 -1.26 -3.79 2.33
C TYR A 27 -1.24 -2.97 1.02
N SER A 28 -2.03 -1.89 0.93
CA SER A 28 -2.00 -0.96 -0.20
C SER A 28 -0.81 0.01 -0.09
N ILE A 29 -0.15 0.27 -1.22
CA ILE A 29 0.97 1.22 -1.35
C ILE A 29 0.51 2.32 -2.31
N TYR A 30 0.16 3.49 -1.75
CA TYR A 30 -0.37 4.62 -2.53
C TYR A 30 0.72 5.57 -3.02
N GLU A 31 1.96 5.34 -2.61
CA GLU A 31 3.14 6.11 -2.97
C GLU A 31 3.67 5.70 -4.36
N GLN A 32 2.97 6.11 -5.43
CA GLN A 32 3.24 5.72 -6.82
C GLN A 32 3.84 6.86 -7.67
N GLY A 33 4.83 7.56 -7.10
CA GLY A 33 5.56 8.65 -7.74
C GLY A 33 5.97 9.71 -6.73
N ALA A 34 7.25 10.14 -6.74
CA ALA A 34 7.80 11.04 -5.73
C ALA A 34 7.08 12.40 -5.69
N GLY A 35 6.68 12.94 -6.85
CA GLY A 35 5.95 14.21 -6.92
C GLY A 35 4.58 14.16 -6.23
N ALA A 36 3.81 13.10 -6.47
CA ALA A 36 2.52 12.88 -5.82
C ALA A 36 2.71 12.52 -4.33
N MET A 37 3.69 11.65 -4.00
CA MET A 37 4.04 11.30 -2.61
C MET A 37 4.31 12.54 -1.77
N ALA A 38 5.07 13.52 -2.28
CA ALA A 38 5.36 14.78 -1.59
C ALA A 38 4.11 15.62 -1.28
N ASN A 39 3.01 15.39 -2.01
CA ASN A 39 1.67 15.97 -1.76
C ASN A 39 0.74 14.99 -1.06
N ALA A 40 1.27 14.02 -0.30
CA ALA A 40 0.46 13.01 0.39
C ALA A 40 -0.40 12.13 -0.54
N GLY A 41 -0.10 12.06 -1.85
CA GLY A 41 -0.95 11.44 -2.85
C GLY A 41 -2.24 12.20 -3.17
N ALA A 42 -2.42 13.43 -2.67
CA ALA A 42 -3.48 14.34 -3.11
C ALA A 42 -3.15 14.86 -4.52
N PHE A 43 -3.64 14.14 -5.54
CA PHE A 43 -3.24 14.32 -6.93
C PHE A 43 -4.38 14.00 -7.93
N THR A 44 -5.58 13.77 -7.43
CA THR A 44 -6.73 13.33 -8.23
C THR A 44 -7.32 14.43 -9.13
N ALA A 45 -7.37 15.66 -8.64
CA ALA A 45 -7.89 16.80 -9.39
C ALA A 45 -6.83 17.47 -10.24
N ARG A 46 -5.58 17.56 -9.76
CA ARG A 46 -4.46 18.12 -10.51
C ARG A 46 -4.02 17.19 -11.63
N ALA A 47 -3.56 16.00 -11.31
CA ALA A 47 -3.22 14.92 -12.24
C ALA A 47 -2.43 15.39 -13.47
N ASP A 48 -1.33 16.16 -13.25
CA ASP A 48 -0.65 16.97 -14.27
C ASP A 48 0.75 16.45 -14.67
N ASP A 49 1.08 15.22 -14.29
CA ASP A 49 2.26 14.49 -14.73
C ASP A 49 1.92 13.03 -15.10
N PRO A 50 2.84 12.22 -15.65
CA PRO A 50 2.53 10.85 -16.09
C PRO A 50 2.04 9.90 -15.00
N SER A 51 2.35 10.17 -13.71
CA SER A 51 1.83 9.35 -12.60
C SER A 51 0.31 9.48 -12.43
N ALA A 52 -0.33 10.45 -13.08
CA ALA A 52 -1.78 10.56 -13.21
C ALA A 52 -2.44 9.25 -13.69
N LEU A 53 -1.73 8.42 -14.44
CA LEU A 53 -2.20 7.08 -14.85
C LEU A 53 -2.60 6.22 -13.64
N PHE A 54 -1.96 6.39 -12.50
CA PHE A 54 -2.34 5.70 -11.26
C PHE A 54 -3.45 6.44 -10.51
N PHE A 55 -3.33 7.78 -10.32
CA PHE A 55 -4.21 8.56 -9.46
C PHE A 55 -5.54 8.95 -10.13
N ASN A 56 -5.47 9.52 -11.32
CA ASN A 56 -6.62 9.89 -12.16
C ASN A 56 -6.21 9.96 -13.64
N PRO A 57 -6.35 8.87 -14.39
CA PRO A 57 -5.93 8.82 -15.81
C PRO A 57 -6.66 9.82 -16.72
N ALA A 58 -7.81 10.38 -16.33
CA ALA A 58 -8.43 11.45 -17.10
C ALA A 58 -7.59 12.74 -17.16
N GLY A 59 -6.58 12.85 -16.27
CA GLY A 59 -5.63 13.97 -16.27
C GLY A 59 -4.63 13.94 -17.42
N ILE A 60 -4.32 12.78 -18.02
CA ILE A 60 -3.26 12.68 -19.03
C ILE A 60 -3.60 13.43 -20.33
N VAL A 61 -4.87 13.79 -20.60
CA VAL A 61 -5.25 14.60 -21.77
C VAL A 61 -4.62 16.00 -21.80
N GLN A 62 -4.15 16.50 -20.64
CA GLN A 62 -3.47 17.79 -20.53
C GLN A 62 -1.96 17.69 -20.80
N LEU A 63 -1.42 16.47 -20.96
CA LEU A 63 -0.02 16.22 -21.20
C LEU A 63 0.27 16.25 -22.70
N ASP A 64 1.10 17.22 -23.13
CA ASP A 64 1.48 17.34 -24.54
C ASP A 64 2.63 16.41 -24.90
N GLY A 65 2.70 16.01 -26.17
CA GLY A 65 3.74 15.19 -26.74
C GLY A 65 3.78 13.77 -26.19
N ILE A 66 4.98 13.22 -26.07
CA ILE A 66 5.29 11.96 -25.44
C ILE A 66 5.94 12.26 -24.09
N ARG A 67 5.47 11.62 -23.02
CA ARG A 67 6.09 11.72 -21.70
C ARG A 67 6.38 10.35 -21.14
N PHE A 68 7.54 10.26 -20.52
CA PHE A 68 8.00 9.08 -19.81
C PHE A 68 8.41 9.48 -18.40
N ALA A 69 8.09 8.65 -17.42
CA ALA A 69 8.57 8.81 -16.06
C ALA A 69 8.86 7.46 -15.42
N VAL A 70 9.89 7.43 -14.60
CA VAL A 70 10.24 6.26 -13.76
C VAL A 70 10.55 6.74 -12.36
N GLY A 71 10.12 5.98 -11.37
CA GLY A 71 10.36 6.30 -9.97
C GLY A 71 10.41 5.04 -9.10
N THR A 72 11.01 5.21 -7.95
CA THR A 72 11.03 4.20 -6.89
C THR A 72 10.93 4.86 -5.53
N ASN A 73 10.38 4.15 -4.55
CA ASN A 73 10.34 4.57 -3.16
C ASN A 73 11.09 3.54 -2.31
N ALA A 74 12.03 3.98 -1.50
CA ALA A 74 12.62 3.15 -0.45
C ALA A 74 11.72 3.25 0.78
N ILE A 75 11.09 2.16 1.18
CA ILE A 75 10.29 2.04 2.41
C ILE A 75 11.15 1.35 3.46
N PHE A 76 11.58 2.08 4.49
CA PHE A 76 12.43 1.58 5.55
C PHE A 76 11.59 0.95 6.66
N LEU A 77 11.49 -0.36 6.69
CA LEU A 77 10.73 -1.15 7.66
C LEU A 77 11.63 -1.45 8.89
N THR A 78 12.01 -0.40 9.61
CA THR A 78 13.04 -0.47 10.68
C THR A 78 12.52 -0.10 12.06
N GLY A 79 11.25 0.27 12.20
CA GLY A 79 10.69 0.81 13.45
C GLY A 79 9.52 0.01 14.00
N SER A 80 9.44 -1.30 13.72
CA SER A 80 8.31 -2.13 14.15
C SER A 80 8.71 -3.01 15.32
N THR A 81 8.04 -2.84 16.48
CA THR A 81 8.25 -3.61 17.69
C THR A 81 6.97 -4.24 18.20
N PHE A 82 7.11 -5.27 19.01
CA PHE A 82 6.03 -5.97 19.69
C PHE A 82 6.39 -6.26 21.14
N ASP A 83 5.61 -5.73 22.06
CA ASP A 83 5.71 -6.00 23.49
C ASP A 83 4.71 -7.08 23.89
N SER A 84 5.22 -8.30 24.14
CA SER A 84 4.38 -9.47 24.46
C SER A 84 3.87 -9.40 25.90
N THR A 85 2.56 -9.52 26.08
CA THR A 85 1.98 -9.67 27.44
C THR A 85 2.08 -11.10 27.94
N ALA A 86 2.34 -12.09 27.09
CA ALA A 86 2.46 -13.48 27.48
C ALA A 86 3.81 -13.79 28.14
N SER A 87 4.92 -13.27 27.61
CA SER A 87 6.28 -13.51 28.12
C SER A 87 6.88 -12.31 28.86
N GLY A 88 6.32 -11.11 28.67
CA GLY A 88 6.91 -9.85 29.13
C GLY A 88 8.13 -9.39 28.33
N ASN A 89 8.43 -10.04 27.19
CA ASN A 89 9.57 -9.69 26.33
C ASN A 89 9.13 -8.73 25.21
N SER A 90 10.11 -7.93 24.74
CA SER A 90 9.95 -7.08 23.55
C SER A 90 10.70 -7.72 22.38
N PHE A 91 10.10 -7.65 21.20
CA PHE A 91 10.63 -8.18 19.95
C PHE A 91 10.60 -7.10 18.87
N SER A 92 11.61 -7.06 18.02
CA SER A 92 11.65 -6.20 16.84
C SER A 92 11.49 -7.02 15.56
N GLN A 93 10.86 -6.46 14.55
CA GLN A 93 10.96 -7.00 13.20
C GLN A 93 12.40 -6.86 12.70
N GLU A 94 12.81 -7.74 11.81
CA GLU A 94 14.09 -7.60 11.12
C GLU A 94 14.06 -6.39 10.19
N ASP A 95 15.15 -5.63 10.18
CA ASP A 95 15.29 -4.44 9.33
C ASP A 95 15.26 -4.83 7.83
N ASN A 96 14.34 -4.26 7.12
CA ASN A 96 14.15 -4.50 5.69
C ASN A 96 13.88 -3.19 4.95
N VAL A 97 14.18 -3.17 3.64
CA VAL A 97 13.81 -2.08 2.74
C VAL A 97 13.01 -2.64 1.57
N ALA A 98 11.78 -2.15 1.40
CA ALA A 98 10.97 -2.44 0.23
C ALA A 98 11.13 -1.34 -0.83
N TRP A 99 11.08 -1.73 -2.12
CA TRP A 99 11.34 -0.86 -3.27
C TRP A 99 10.17 -0.86 -4.25
N PRO A 100 8.96 -0.39 -3.88
CA PRO A 100 7.90 -0.21 -4.85
C PRO A 100 8.34 0.78 -5.93
N SER A 101 8.18 0.36 -7.17
CA SER A 101 8.65 1.10 -8.33
C SER A 101 7.54 1.33 -9.33
N SER A 102 7.67 2.38 -10.14
CA SER A 102 6.67 2.75 -11.13
C SER A 102 7.31 3.24 -12.43
N ILE A 103 6.68 2.88 -13.54
CA ILE A 103 7.02 3.34 -14.89
C ILE A 103 5.74 3.85 -15.54
N TYR A 104 5.81 5.03 -16.14
CA TYR A 104 4.69 5.68 -16.80
C TYR A 104 5.07 6.16 -18.18
N TYR A 105 4.22 5.91 -19.13
CA TYR A 105 4.32 6.41 -20.49
C TYR A 105 2.99 7.05 -20.89
N THR A 106 3.03 8.25 -21.49
CA THR A 106 1.84 8.88 -22.09
C THR A 106 2.18 9.43 -23.46
N GLN A 107 1.24 9.35 -24.40
CA GLN A 107 1.36 9.90 -25.72
C GLN A 107 0.06 10.55 -26.15
N LYS A 108 0.10 11.82 -26.46
CA LYS A 108 -1.02 12.56 -27.07
C LYS A 108 -1.15 12.13 -28.54
N ILE A 109 -2.26 11.52 -28.89
CA ILE A 109 -2.55 11.06 -30.25
C ILE A 109 -3.10 12.22 -31.08
N ASN A 110 -4.02 13.00 -30.49
CA ASN A 110 -4.58 14.21 -31.06
C ASN A 110 -5.16 15.10 -29.95
N ASP A 111 -5.81 16.20 -30.29
CA ASP A 111 -6.35 17.18 -29.33
C ASP A 111 -7.45 16.62 -28.41
N ARG A 112 -7.98 15.43 -28.70
CA ARG A 112 -9.06 14.81 -27.93
C ARG A 112 -8.68 13.49 -27.30
N LEU A 113 -7.60 12.84 -27.74
CA LEU A 113 -7.24 11.49 -27.35
C LEU A 113 -5.79 11.42 -26.91
N THR A 114 -5.57 10.91 -25.72
CA THR A 114 -4.26 10.56 -25.17
C THR A 114 -4.31 9.12 -24.68
N TRP A 115 -3.31 8.31 -25.00
CA TRP A 115 -3.16 6.99 -24.40
C TRP A 115 -1.99 6.97 -23.43
N GLY A 116 -2.00 6.02 -22.52
CA GLY A 116 -0.90 5.85 -21.59
C GLY A 116 -0.79 4.42 -21.09
N LEU A 117 0.39 4.09 -20.57
CA LEU A 117 0.71 2.82 -19.96
C LEU A 117 1.38 3.07 -18.62
N ALA A 118 0.84 2.47 -17.56
CA ALA A 118 1.47 2.40 -16.25
C ALA A 118 1.94 0.98 -15.95
N ILE A 119 3.11 0.85 -15.33
CA ILE A 119 3.57 -0.36 -14.66
C ILE A 119 3.95 0.06 -13.25
N ASN A 120 3.28 -0.48 -12.23
CA ASN A 120 3.47 -0.06 -10.85
C ASN A 120 3.21 -1.20 -9.86
N THR A 121 3.59 -0.98 -8.59
CA THR A 121 3.47 -1.96 -7.52
C THR A 121 2.60 -1.38 -6.39
N PRO A 122 1.26 -1.32 -6.59
CA PRO A 122 0.36 -0.63 -5.67
C PRO A 122 -0.07 -1.45 -4.45
N PHE A 123 0.36 -2.71 -4.34
CA PHE A 123 0.15 -3.55 -3.17
C PHE A 123 1.43 -4.31 -2.84
N GLY A 124 1.67 -4.50 -1.56
CA GLY A 124 2.80 -5.25 -1.06
C GLY A 124 2.78 -5.36 0.46
N LEU A 125 3.41 -6.42 0.94
CA LEU A 125 3.55 -6.69 2.37
C LEU A 125 4.94 -7.26 2.60
N LYS A 126 5.64 -6.76 3.60
CA LYS A 126 6.87 -7.34 4.10
C LYS A 126 6.90 -7.22 5.62
N THR A 127 6.81 -8.35 6.31
CA THR A 127 7.03 -8.46 7.75
C THR A 127 7.95 -9.64 7.99
N GLN A 128 8.88 -9.52 8.90
CA GLN A 128 9.82 -10.59 9.25
C GLN A 128 10.19 -10.52 10.73
N TRP A 129 9.94 -11.62 11.44
CA TRP A 129 10.19 -11.75 12.87
C TRP A 129 11.30 -12.77 13.13
N GLY A 130 12.12 -12.51 14.13
CA GLY A 130 13.20 -13.41 14.53
C GLY A 130 12.70 -14.77 15.07
N PRO A 131 13.58 -15.81 15.15
CA PRO A 131 13.18 -17.16 15.54
C PRO A 131 12.68 -17.29 16.99
N ALA A 132 13.03 -16.35 17.85
CA ALA A 132 12.59 -16.33 19.25
C ALA A 132 11.28 -15.56 19.48
N PHE A 133 10.67 -15.01 18.42
CA PHE A 133 9.44 -14.23 18.51
C PHE A 133 8.28 -15.05 19.09
N ASP A 134 7.55 -14.50 20.04
CA ASP A 134 6.44 -15.20 20.70
C ASP A 134 5.31 -15.58 19.72
N GLY A 135 5.05 -14.72 18.73
CA GLY A 135 4.05 -14.96 17.70
C GLY A 135 4.51 -15.83 16.52
N ARG A 136 5.68 -16.47 16.60
CA ARG A 136 6.29 -17.26 15.49
C ARG A 136 5.42 -18.42 14.98
N PHE A 137 4.50 -18.92 15.79
CA PHE A 137 3.57 -19.97 15.39
C PHE A 137 2.39 -19.44 14.55
N ILE A 138 2.21 -18.09 14.53
CA ILE A 138 1.21 -17.43 13.70
C ILE A 138 1.87 -16.90 12.42
N SER A 139 3.02 -16.23 12.54
CA SER A 139 3.78 -15.71 11.41
C SER A 139 5.26 -15.51 11.76
N ARG A 140 6.13 -15.92 10.84
CA ARG A 140 7.56 -15.63 10.81
C ARG A 140 7.89 -14.61 9.76
N GLU A 141 7.47 -14.86 8.54
CA GLU A 141 7.60 -13.94 7.42
C GLU A 141 6.30 -13.88 6.62
N SER A 142 5.97 -12.69 6.14
CA SER A 142 4.97 -12.46 5.12
C SER A 142 5.56 -11.53 4.09
N ASN A 143 5.67 -11.99 2.84
CA ASN A 143 6.32 -11.26 1.75
C ASN A 143 5.49 -11.40 0.49
N LEU A 144 4.69 -10.38 0.19
CA LEU A 144 3.82 -10.28 -0.99
C LEU A 144 4.23 -9.08 -1.82
N VAL A 145 4.31 -9.25 -3.13
CA VAL A 145 4.51 -8.16 -4.09
C VAL A 145 3.47 -8.27 -5.19
N VAL A 146 2.77 -7.18 -5.48
CA VAL A 146 1.80 -7.14 -6.57
C VAL A 146 2.20 -6.08 -7.59
N GLY A 147 2.49 -6.52 -8.80
CA GLY A 147 2.69 -5.66 -9.96
C GLY A 147 1.43 -5.51 -10.79
N ILE A 148 1.15 -4.31 -11.28
CA ILE A 148 0.02 -4.03 -12.19
C ILE A 148 0.53 -3.39 -13.48
N ILE A 149 0.08 -3.94 -14.62
CA ILE A 149 0.22 -3.34 -15.96
C ILE A 149 -1.13 -2.73 -16.31
N ASN A 150 -1.15 -1.41 -16.56
CA ASN A 150 -2.39 -0.66 -16.72
C ASN A 150 -2.35 0.27 -17.95
N PRO A 151 -2.74 -0.20 -19.14
CA PRO A 151 -3.04 0.65 -20.29
C PRO A 151 -4.31 1.46 -20.06
N ASN A 152 -4.30 2.73 -20.49
CA ASN A 152 -5.40 3.67 -20.38
C ASN A 152 -5.63 4.45 -21.67
N LEU A 153 -6.88 4.79 -21.92
CA LEU A 153 -7.32 5.75 -22.93
C LEU A 153 -8.05 6.91 -22.26
N ALA A 154 -7.58 8.13 -22.49
CA ALA A 154 -8.18 9.34 -21.94
C ALA A 154 -8.71 10.25 -23.07
N PHE A 155 -9.91 10.79 -22.84
CA PHE A 155 -10.68 11.56 -23.83
C PHE A 155 -11.00 12.95 -23.30
N LYS A 156 -10.73 13.97 -24.07
CA LYS A 156 -11.27 15.31 -23.86
C LYS A 156 -12.70 15.35 -24.35
N LEU A 157 -13.66 15.48 -23.44
CA LEU A 157 -15.11 15.42 -23.75
C LEU A 157 -15.62 16.78 -24.24
N ARG A 158 -15.40 17.82 -23.46
CA ARG A 158 -15.77 19.21 -23.74
C ARG A 158 -14.82 20.14 -23.00
N GLU A 159 -14.99 21.46 -23.16
CA GLU A 159 -14.15 22.43 -22.47
C GLU A 159 -14.08 22.15 -20.95
N GLY A 160 -12.87 21.94 -20.43
CA GLY A 160 -12.60 21.65 -19.04
C GLY A 160 -12.90 20.22 -18.58
N TRP A 161 -13.60 19.38 -19.35
CA TRP A 161 -13.95 18.01 -18.96
C TRP A 161 -13.14 16.96 -19.72
N SER A 162 -12.67 15.96 -19.00
CA SER A 162 -12.05 14.76 -19.55
C SER A 162 -12.50 13.51 -18.80
N ALA A 163 -12.42 12.37 -19.47
CA ALA A 163 -12.67 11.06 -18.89
C ALA A 163 -11.61 10.06 -19.37
N ALA A 164 -11.44 8.98 -18.64
CA ALA A 164 -10.56 7.89 -19.03
C ALA A 164 -11.14 6.54 -18.63
N ILE A 165 -10.69 5.50 -19.34
CA ILE A 165 -10.92 4.10 -19.03
C ILE A 165 -9.61 3.35 -19.21
N GLY A 166 -9.35 2.38 -18.36
CA GLY A 166 -8.16 1.52 -18.41
C GLY A 166 -8.48 0.09 -18.05
N PHE A 167 -7.55 -0.77 -18.45
CA PHE A 167 -7.52 -2.18 -18.12
C PHE A 167 -6.40 -2.43 -17.14
N ASP A 168 -6.61 -3.27 -16.12
CA ASP A 168 -5.61 -3.67 -15.15
C ASP A 168 -5.31 -5.17 -15.33
N TRP A 169 -4.05 -5.51 -15.50
CA TRP A 169 -3.55 -6.88 -15.37
C TRP A 169 -2.63 -6.93 -14.16
N ALA A 170 -3.02 -7.67 -13.14
CA ALA A 170 -2.29 -7.83 -11.90
C ALA A 170 -1.58 -9.18 -11.86
N ARG A 171 -0.35 -9.19 -11.36
CA ARG A 171 0.37 -10.37 -10.91
C ARG A 171 0.75 -10.20 -9.45
N ALA A 172 0.29 -11.14 -8.63
CA ALA A 172 0.65 -11.26 -7.23
C ALA A 172 1.70 -12.35 -7.08
N ASP A 173 2.80 -12.04 -6.39
CA ASP A 173 3.92 -12.93 -6.10
C ASP A 173 4.03 -13.06 -4.58
N MET A 174 3.55 -14.19 -4.04
CA MET A 174 3.71 -14.58 -2.65
C MET A 174 5.09 -15.24 -2.49
N ARG A 175 6.10 -14.43 -2.18
CA ARG A 175 7.48 -14.87 -2.05
C ARG A 175 7.71 -15.70 -0.81
N GLU A 176 6.98 -15.39 0.27
CA GLU A 176 6.98 -16.17 1.48
C GLU A 176 5.75 -15.86 2.33
N LEU A 177 5.10 -16.91 2.82
CA LEU A 177 4.20 -16.88 3.95
C LEU A 177 4.61 -18.03 4.87
N SER A 178 5.24 -17.73 6.01
CA SER A 178 5.84 -18.76 6.86
C SER A 178 5.51 -18.62 8.34
N ARG A 179 5.59 -19.77 9.04
CA ARG A 179 5.42 -19.86 10.49
C ARG A 179 6.18 -21.06 11.06
N ASN A 180 6.45 -21.06 12.35
CA ASN A 180 6.88 -22.25 13.06
C ASN A 180 5.68 -23.19 13.35
N ILE A 181 5.98 -24.47 13.48
CA ILE A 181 5.04 -25.52 13.88
C ILE A 181 5.48 -26.05 15.24
N PHE A 182 4.57 -26.07 16.20
CA PHE A 182 4.83 -26.69 17.51
C PHE A 182 4.68 -28.20 17.39
N ILE A 183 5.68 -28.95 17.84
CA ILE A 183 5.68 -30.42 17.89
C ILE A 183 5.88 -30.83 19.35
N PRO A 184 4.92 -31.56 19.97
CA PRO A 184 5.00 -31.94 21.37
C PRO A 184 6.15 -32.93 21.62
N ALA A 185 6.49 -33.13 22.89
CA ALA A 185 7.39 -34.19 23.32
C ALA A 185 6.85 -35.58 22.90
N GLY A 186 7.73 -36.54 22.79
CA GLY A 186 7.47 -37.85 22.23
C GLY A 186 8.10 -38.00 20.85
N PRO A 187 7.51 -37.42 19.76
CA PRO A 187 8.18 -37.41 18.44
C PRO A 187 9.54 -36.73 18.44
N CYS A 188 9.72 -35.69 19.27
CA CYS A 188 10.97 -34.94 19.42
C CYS A 188 11.89 -35.45 20.56
N GLY A 189 11.53 -36.54 21.19
CA GLY A 189 12.22 -37.04 22.40
C GLY A 189 11.58 -36.53 23.69
N ALA A 190 12.38 -36.23 24.71
CA ALA A 190 11.88 -35.84 26.03
C ALA A 190 11.33 -34.39 26.08
N THR A 191 11.71 -33.54 25.14
CA THR A 191 11.28 -32.13 25.06
C THR A 191 10.56 -31.82 23.76
N PRO A 192 9.62 -30.86 23.73
CA PRO A 192 9.04 -30.36 22.50
C PRO A 192 10.09 -29.80 21.55
N CYS A 193 9.82 -29.82 20.24
CA CYS A 193 10.63 -29.18 19.22
C CYS A 193 9.76 -28.35 18.27
N GLU A 194 10.41 -27.61 17.37
CA GLU A 194 9.71 -26.77 16.39
C GLU A 194 10.08 -27.19 14.97
N GLY A 195 9.05 -27.35 14.14
CA GLY A 195 9.16 -27.41 12.72
C GLY A 195 8.94 -26.03 12.08
N PHE A 196 8.99 -25.98 10.76
CA PHE A 196 8.77 -24.78 9.98
C PHE A 196 7.89 -25.09 8.77
N ALA A 197 6.95 -24.20 8.46
CA ALA A 197 6.14 -24.25 7.26
C ALA A 197 6.33 -22.99 6.44
N LYS A 198 6.50 -23.15 5.14
CA LYS A 198 6.68 -22.06 4.17
C LYS A 198 5.82 -22.29 2.94
N LEU A 199 4.98 -21.32 2.63
CA LEU A 199 4.17 -21.29 1.41
C LEU A 199 4.76 -20.22 0.48
N THR A 200 4.88 -20.58 -0.81
CA THR A 200 5.28 -19.68 -1.91
C THR A 200 4.38 -19.95 -3.12
N GLY A 201 4.14 -18.95 -3.94
CA GLY A 201 3.33 -19.10 -5.15
C GLY A 201 3.08 -17.79 -5.85
N ASP A 202 2.44 -17.84 -7.00
CA ASP A 202 2.05 -16.66 -7.74
C ASP A 202 0.69 -16.84 -8.43
N GLY A 203 0.05 -15.72 -8.74
CA GLY A 203 -1.23 -15.72 -9.41
C GLY A 203 -1.50 -14.42 -10.15
N THR A 204 -2.50 -14.45 -11.03
CA THR A 204 -2.86 -13.27 -11.83
C THR A 204 -4.37 -13.05 -11.80
N ASP A 205 -4.77 -11.80 -11.96
CA ASP A 205 -6.19 -11.46 -12.20
C ASP A 205 -6.27 -10.16 -13.00
N THR A 206 -7.46 -9.83 -13.47
CA THR A 206 -7.72 -8.66 -14.30
C THR A 206 -8.79 -7.77 -13.69
N GLY A 207 -8.64 -6.49 -13.94
CA GLY A 207 -9.58 -5.46 -13.50
C GLY A 207 -9.69 -4.32 -14.51
N TRP A 208 -10.35 -3.28 -14.09
CA TRP A 208 -10.52 -2.07 -14.87
C TRP A 208 -10.54 -0.82 -13.99
N ASN A 209 -10.26 0.32 -14.59
CA ASN A 209 -10.39 1.60 -13.94
C ASN A 209 -11.13 2.60 -14.84
N ALA A 210 -11.81 3.55 -14.22
CA ALA A 210 -12.47 4.66 -14.93
C ALA A 210 -12.29 5.94 -14.14
N ALA A 211 -12.16 7.05 -14.85
CA ALA A 211 -11.89 8.33 -14.21
C ALA A 211 -12.55 9.49 -14.95
N VAL A 212 -12.79 10.56 -14.22
CA VAL A 212 -13.28 11.83 -14.73
C VAL A 212 -12.52 12.98 -14.09
N ARG A 213 -12.31 14.05 -14.86
CA ARG A 213 -11.67 15.27 -14.36
C ARG A 213 -12.35 16.49 -14.97
N TRP A 214 -12.47 17.53 -14.15
CA TRP A 214 -12.91 18.85 -14.55
C TRP A 214 -11.89 19.91 -14.15
N ALA A 215 -11.54 20.79 -15.09
CA ALA A 215 -10.70 21.95 -14.89
C ALA A 215 -11.50 23.19 -15.26
N GLY A 216 -11.94 23.94 -14.24
CA GLY A 216 -12.75 25.15 -14.43
C GLY A 216 -11.94 26.33 -14.93
N LYS A 217 -12.64 27.35 -15.46
CA LYS A 217 -12.02 28.62 -15.91
C LYS A 217 -11.39 29.44 -14.76
N ARG A 218 -11.83 29.18 -13.49
CA ARG A 218 -11.37 29.87 -12.30
C ARG A 218 -10.60 28.87 -11.46
N ALA A 219 -9.33 28.85 -11.45
CA ALA A 219 -8.42 28.17 -10.51
C ALA A 219 -8.86 26.82 -9.86
N TRP A 220 -10.12 26.44 -9.96
CA TRP A 220 -10.68 25.22 -9.36
C TRP A 220 -10.60 24.05 -10.33
N ARG A 221 -10.20 22.88 -9.78
CA ARG A 221 -10.21 21.59 -10.47
C ARG A 221 -10.89 20.56 -9.58
N TRP A 222 -11.52 19.61 -10.19
CA TRP A 222 -12.13 18.47 -9.52
C TRP A 222 -11.79 17.20 -10.30
N GLY A 223 -11.64 16.09 -9.59
CA GLY A 223 -11.41 14.79 -10.18
C GLY A 223 -12.03 13.67 -9.36
N ALA A 224 -12.33 12.57 -10.05
CA ALA A 224 -12.70 11.31 -9.41
C ALA A 224 -12.15 10.14 -10.24
N SER A 225 -11.74 9.09 -9.55
CA SER A 225 -11.22 7.86 -10.16
C SER A 225 -11.71 6.64 -9.37
N TYR A 226 -12.03 5.58 -10.08
CA TYR A 226 -12.43 4.29 -9.55
C TYR A 226 -11.55 3.20 -10.15
N ARG A 227 -11.11 2.26 -9.33
CA ARG A 227 -10.44 1.03 -9.73
C ARG A 227 -11.21 -0.16 -9.18
N SER A 228 -11.48 -1.14 -10.03
CA SER A 228 -12.21 -2.35 -9.64
C SER A 228 -11.38 -3.25 -8.71
N ARG A 229 -12.05 -4.07 -7.95
CA ARG A 229 -11.41 -5.16 -7.19
C ARG A 229 -10.82 -6.19 -8.13
N MET A 230 -9.75 -6.87 -7.68
CA MET A 230 -9.19 -8.07 -8.29
C MET A 230 -8.97 -9.13 -7.21
N LYS A 231 -8.89 -10.40 -7.59
CA LYS A 231 -8.72 -11.53 -6.67
C LYS A 231 -7.76 -12.54 -7.29
N PRO A 232 -6.45 -12.24 -7.36
CA PRO A 232 -5.48 -13.22 -7.82
C PRO A 232 -5.59 -14.51 -7.02
N ASP A 233 -5.72 -15.61 -7.72
CA ASP A 233 -5.64 -16.94 -7.18
C ASP A 233 -4.18 -17.38 -7.22
N ILE A 234 -3.56 -17.53 -6.04
CA ILE A 234 -2.16 -17.86 -5.88
C ILE A 234 -2.02 -19.37 -5.89
N ASP A 235 -1.46 -19.90 -6.95
CA ASP A 235 -1.06 -21.31 -7.03
C ASP A 235 0.41 -21.45 -6.66
N GLY A 236 0.72 -22.43 -5.80
CA GLY A 236 2.09 -22.60 -5.33
C GLY A 236 2.32 -23.89 -4.55
N ASN A 237 3.31 -23.84 -3.68
CA ASN A 237 3.71 -24.98 -2.88
C ASN A 237 3.87 -24.60 -1.41
N ILE A 238 3.57 -25.58 -0.55
CA ILE A 238 3.90 -25.53 0.87
C ILE A 238 4.99 -26.55 1.16
N ASP A 239 6.07 -26.08 1.80
CA ASP A 239 7.23 -26.89 2.21
C ASP A 239 7.26 -26.97 3.74
N PHE A 240 7.51 -28.16 4.28
CA PHE A 240 7.60 -28.43 5.69
C PHE A 240 8.99 -28.90 6.10
N GLN A 241 9.56 -28.30 7.13
CA GLN A 241 10.80 -28.71 7.74
C GLN A 241 10.50 -29.25 9.13
N VAL A 242 10.55 -30.55 9.33
CA VAL A 242 10.23 -31.21 10.58
C VAL A 242 11.45 -31.97 11.09
N PRO A 243 11.99 -31.59 12.28
CA PRO A 243 13.22 -32.21 12.79
C PRO A 243 13.02 -33.66 13.27
N ALA A 244 11.76 -34.09 13.52
CA ALA A 244 11.42 -35.40 14.01
C ALA A 244 11.07 -36.35 12.85
N ALA A 245 12.01 -37.16 12.42
CA ALA A 245 11.84 -38.10 11.29
C ALA A 245 10.63 -39.06 11.48
N ALA A 246 10.29 -39.41 12.71
CA ALA A 246 9.17 -40.30 13.03
C ALA A 246 7.78 -39.77 12.59
N ILE A 247 7.65 -38.42 12.42
CA ILE A 247 6.40 -37.76 12.03
C ILE A 247 6.50 -37.01 10.72
N ALA A 248 7.64 -37.10 10.01
CA ALA A 248 7.81 -36.38 8.73
C ALA A 248 6.70 -36.70 7.72
N ALA A 249 6.20 -37.94 7.68
CA ALA A 249 5.09 -38.34 6.82
C ALA A 249 3.73 -37.64 7.14
N LEU A 250 3.60 -37.00 8.28
CA LEU A 250 2.42 -36.21 8.64
C LEU A 250 2.49 -34.76 8.13
N PHE A 251 3.63 -34.33 7.61
CA PHE A 251 3.89 -33.00 7.09
C PHE A 251 4.46 -33.09 5.64
N PRO A 252 3.68 -33.64 4.69
CA PRO A 252 4.13 -33.80 3.33
C PRO A 252 4.17 -32.44 2.63
N ASP A 253 5.26 -32.18 1.93
CA ASP A 253 5.31 -31.08 0.97
C ASP A 253 4.28 -31.28 -0.14
N GLY A 254 3.77 -30.19 -0.71
CA GLY A 254 2.78 -30.32 -1.77
C GLY A 254 2.27 -28.99 -2.32
N GLY A 255 1.32 -29.12 -3.25
CA GLY A 255 0.62 -27.97 -3.79
C GLY A 255 -0.22 -27.27 -2.73
N ALA A 256 -0.32 -25.97 -2.84
CA ALA A 256 -1.22 -25.15 -2.04
C ALA A 256 -1.71 -23.94 -2.83
N SER A 257 -2.97 -23.54 -2.61
CA SER A 257 -3.52 -22.34 -3.23
C SER A 257 -4.13 -21.38 -2.21
N ALA A 258 -4.15 -20.08 -2.53
CA ALA A 258 -4.75 -19.05 -1.71
C ALA A 258 -5.25 -17.88 -2.55
N VAL A 259 -6.41 -17.31 -2.20
CA VAL A 259 -6.93 -16.10 -2.85
C VAL A 259 -6.51 -14.85 -2.05
N ILE A 260 -5.81 -13.92 -2.70
CA ILE A 260 -5.41 -12.65 -2.11
C ILE A 260 -6.24 -11.50 -2.70
N PRO A 261 -7.25 -10.97 -1.99
CA PRO A 261 -8.11 -9.95 -2.53
C PRO A 261 -7.43 -8.58 -2.63
N LEU A 262 -7.44 -7.98 -3.81
CA LEU A 262 -7.05 -6.60 -4.05
C LEU A 262 -8.33 -5.74 -4.07
N PRO A 263 -8.54 -4.85 -3.09
CA PRO A 263 -9.81 -4.14 -2.93
C PRO A 263 -10.10 -3.17 -4.06
N ALA A 264 -11.37 -2.91 -4.30
CA ALA A 264 -11.77 -1.75 -5.10
C ALA A 264 -11.41 -0.46 -4.38
N SER A 265 -11.15 0.61 -5.14
CA SER A 265 -10.91 1.94 -4.59
C SER A 265 -11.65 3.01 -5.35
N PHE A 266 -12.07 4.04 -4.63
CA PHE A 266 -12.65 5.25 -5.20
C PHE A 266 -12.00 6.46 -4.55
N VAL A 267 -11.50 7.37 -5.36
CA VAL A 267 -10.92 8.63 -4.88
C VAL A 267 -11.63 9.80 -5.56
N THR A 268 -11.88 10.85 -4.79
CA THR A 268 -12.34 12.13 -5.33
C THR A 268 -11.58 13.26 -4.67
N GLY A 269 -11.27 14.30 -5.44
CA GLY A 269 -10.48 15.41 -4.95
C GLY A 269 -10.85 16.74 -5.57
N ILE A 270 -10.50 17.79 -4.86
CA ILE A 270 -10.66 19.17 -5.29
C ILE A 270 -9.34 19.92 -5.12
N ALA A 271 -8.91 20.61 -6.18
CA ALA A 271 -7.71 21.44 -6.16
C ALA A 271 -8.05 22.91 -6.43
N TYR A 272 -7.26 23.78 -5.81
CA TYR A 272 -7.33 25.21 -6.00
C TYR A 272 -5.94 25.75 -6.35
N ALA A 273 -5.81 26.27 -7.57
CA ALA A 273 -4.58 26.86 -8.13
C ALA A 273 -4.83 28.32 -8.52
N PRO A 274 -4.83 29.26 -7.57
CA PRO A 274 -5.04 30.69 -7.84
C PRO A 274 -3.88 31.25 -8.64
N LYS A 275 -4.07 32.46 -9.20
CA LYS A 275 -2.94 33.22 -9.76
C LYS A 275 -1.94 33.53 -8.64
N GLY A 276 -0.81 32.85 -8.64
CA GLY A 276 0.22 32.96 -7.61
C GLY A 276 1.11 31.72 -7.57
N ASN A 277 1.87 31.60 -6.49
CA ASN A 277 2.90 30.57 -6.35
C ASN A 277 2.43 29.34 -5.55
N TRP A 278 1.16 29.27 -5.16
CA TRP A 278 0.62 28.19 -4.33
C TRP A 278 -0.51 27.48 -5.04
N GLU A 279 -0.51 26.17 -4.91
CA GLU A 279 -1.59 25.28 -5.32
C GLU A 279 -1.86 24.27 -4.19
N GLY A 280 -3.12 24.08 -3.83
CA GLY A 280 -3.52 23.13 -2.82
C GLY A 280 -4.52 22.12 -3.38
N GLU A 281 -4.49 20.89 -2.86
CA GLU A 281 -5.44 19.83 -3.21
C GLU A 281 -5.84 19.05 -1.96
N PHE A 282 -7.12 18.64 -1.91
CA PHE A 282 -7.66 17.78 -0.89
C PHE A 282 -8.40 16.62 -1.55
N ASP A 283 -8.04 15.40 -1.16
CA ASP A 283 -8.61 14.15 -1.68
C ASP A 283 -9.20 13.31 -0.56
N ILE A 284 -10.27 12.60 -0.88
CA ILE A 284 -10.86 11.54 -0.06
C ILE A 284 -10.76 10.24 -0.87
N LEU A 285 -10.07 9.26 -0.29
CA LEU A 285 -9.94 7.92 -0.84
C LEU A 285 -10.77 6.95 0.00
N TRP A 286 -11.67 6.21 -0.63
CA TRP A 286 -12.32 5.02 -0.09
C TRP A 286 -11.64 3.77 -0.62
N THR A 287 -11.47 2.76 0.25
CA THR A 287 -10.93 1.44 -0.12
C THR A 287 -11.82 0.34 0.44
N GLY A 288 -12.31 -0.55 -0.43
CA GLY A 288 -13.27 -1.62 -0.15
C GLY A 288 -12.62 -2.86 0.47
N TRP A 289 -11.98 -2.72 1.63
CA TRP A 289 -11.27 -3.79 2.32
C TRP A 289 -12.18 -4.90 2.86
N SER A 290 -13.50 -4.69 2.96
CA SER A 290 -14.47 -5.73 3.37
C SER A 290 -14.47 -6.95 2.44
N VAL A 291 -13.81 -6.87 1.29
CA VAL A 291 -13.57 -8.03 0.42
C VAL A 291 -12.63 -9.07 1.04
N PHE A 292 -11.82 -8.69 2.04
CA PHE A 292 -10.92 -9.59 2.77
C PHE A 292 -11.58 -10.05 4.06
N ASP A 293 -12.52 -10.95 3.90
CA ASP A 293 -13.33 -11.55 4.98
C ASP A 293 -12.64 -12.77 5.62
N HIS A 294 -12.00 -13.61 4.80
CA HIS A 294 -11.24 -14.78 5.21
C HIS A 294 -9.94 -14.90 4.42
N LEU A 295 -8.88 -15.36 5.10
CA LEU A 295 -7.71 -15.95 4.46
C LEU A 295 -7.89 -17.45 4.39
N ARG A 296 -8.10 -17.98 3.18
CA ARG A 296 -8.20 -19.40 2.91
C ARG A 296 -6.97 -19.88 2.19
N ILE A 297 -6.42 -21.00 2.69
CA ILE A 297 -5.32 -21.72 2.05
C ILE A 297 -5.78 -23.17 1.90
N ASP A 298 -5.90 -23.63 0.67
CA ASP A 298 -6.22 -24.99 0.30
C ASP A 298 -4.91 -25.77 0.13
N ILE A 299 -4.76 -26.89 0.81
CA ILE A 299 -3.54 -27.69 0.83
C ILE A 299 -3.84 -29.06 0.21
N ALA A 300 -3.15 -29.37 -0.90
CA ALA A 300 -3.43 -30.58 -1.69
C ALA A 300 -3.24 -31.90 -0.90
N ASN A 301 -2.29 -31.94 0.04
CA ASN A 301 -1.91 -33.13 0.79
C ASN A 301 -2.31 -33.01 2.26
N ASN A 302 -3.62 -33.00 2.55
CA ASN A 302 -4.14 -32.98 3.91
C ASN A 302 -3.81 -34.27 4.69
N THR A 303 -3.46 -34.09 5.95
CA THR A 303 -3.15 -35.18 6.90
C THR A 303 -3.82 -34.93 8.25
N ALA A 304 -3.57 -35.78 9.24
CA ALA A 304 -4.02 -35.52 10.60
C ALA A 304 -3.34 -34.31 11.27
N ALA A 305 -2.18 -33.88 10.75
CA ALA A 305 -1.40 -32.75 11.28
C ALA A 305 -1.43 -31.50 10.40
N VAL A 306 -1.81 -31.65 9.12
CA VAL A 306 -1.87 -30.56 8.12
C VAL A 306 -3.26 -30.56 7.52
N THR A 307 -3.97 -29.46 7.68
CA THR A 307 -5.32 -29.24 7.12
C THR A 307 -5.38 -27.88 6.46
N ASP A 308 -6.36 -27.68 5.60
CA ASP A 308 -6.69 -26.39 5.03
C ASP A 308 -6.82 -25.32 6.11
N VAL A 309 -6.46 -24.09 5.75
CA VAL A 309 -6.58 -22.93 6.64
C VAL A 309 -7.81 -22.12 6.21
N ASP A 310 -8.71 -21.88 7.14
CA ASP A 310 -9.77 -20.86 6.98
C ASP A 310 -9.71 -19.92 8.18
N GLN A 311 -9.06 -18.77 7.97
CA GLN A 311 -8.80 -17.80 9.01
C GLN A 311 -9.67 -16.57 8.80
N THR A 312 -10.50 -16.25 9.80
CA THR A 312 -11.37 -15.08 9.81
C THR A 312 -10.54 -13.78 9.84
N GLU A 313 -10.83 -12.84 8.95
CA GLU A 313 -10.18 -11.55 8.86
C GLU A 313 -11.17 -10.39 9.06
N GLU A 314 -12.37 -10.48 8.49
CA GLU A 314 -13.49 -9.53 8.65
C GLU A 314 -13.10 -8.06 8.48
N TRP A 315 -12.17 -7.75 7.57
CA TRP A 315 -11.70 -6.40 7.36
C TRP A 315 -12.84 -5.44 7.01
N LYS A 316 -12.68 -4.18 7.33
CA LYS A 316 -13.71 -3.16 7.12
C LYS A 316 -13.26 -2.16 6.06
N ASP A 317 -14.20 -1.63 5.29
CA ASP A 317 -13.94 -0.54 4.36
C ASP A 317 -13.37 0.67 5.10
N THR A 318 -12.43 1.36 4.43
CA THR A 318 -11.71 2.49 5.03
C THR A 318 -11.79 3.74 4.18
N TYR A 319 -11.51 4.87 4.84
CA TYR A 319 -11.33 6.16 4.22
C TYR A 319 -9.96 6.74 4.59
N SER A 320 -9.34 7.42 3.62
CA SER A 320 -8.14 8.24 3.81
C SER A 320 -8.44 9.68 3.42
N PHE A 321 -7.94 10.62 4.21
CA PHE A 321 -8.04 12.05 3.96
C PHE A 321 -6.66 12.59 3.68
N ARG A 322 -6.45 13.20 2.49
CA ARG A 322 -5.16 13.59 1.98
C ARG A 322 -5.15 15.07 1.63
N PHE A 323 -4.12 15.77 2.06
CA PHE A 323 -3.93 17.18 1.77
C PHE A 323 -2.53 17.40 1.19
N GLY A 324 -2.46 18.08 0.04
CA GLY A 324 -1.24 18.44 -0.65
C GLY A 324 -1.14 19.94 -0.90
N LEU A 325 0.06 20.49 -0.75
CA LEU A 325 0.36 21.87 -1.02
C LEU A 325 1.65 21.98 -1.85
N THR A 326 1.59 22.69 -2.96
CA THR A 326 2.75 22.96 -3.82
C THR A 326 3.06 24.44 -3.84
N TYR A 327 4.35 24.79 -3.65
CA TYR A 327 4.88 26.15 -3.79
C TYR A 327 5.83 26.22 -4.97
N TYR A 328 5.50 27.05 -5.96
CA TYR A 328 6.31 27.30 -7.13
C TYR A 328 7.26 28.47 -6.86
N VAL A 329 8.56 28.20 -6.69
CA VAL A 329 9.57 29.26 -6.56
C VAL A 329 9.70 30.03 -7.89
N ASN A 330 9.67 29.28 -8.97
CA ASN A 330 9.66 29.75 -10.36
C ASN A 330 9.22 28.60 -11.27
N ASP A 331 9.27 28.76 -12.60
CA ASP A 331 8.88 27.77 -13.59
C ASP A 331 9.68 26.45 -13.53
N ARG A 332 10.79 26.39 -12.78
CA ARG A 332 11.68 25.22 -12.71
C ARG A 332 11.74 24.57 -11.35
N HIS A 333 11.59 25.34 -10.28
CA HIS A 333 11.83 24.89 -8.91
C HIS A 333 10.54 24.99 -8.12
N LEU A 334 10.18 23.90 -7.48
CA LEU A 334 8.98 23.84 -6.65
C LEU A 334 9.23 22.98 -5.41
N TYR A 335 8.56 23.35 -4.32
CA TYR A 335 8.49 22.57 -3.09
C TYR A 335 7.08 22.05 -2.90
N ARG A 336 6.98 20.86 -2.30
CA ARG A 336 5.72 20.22 -1.99
C ARG A 336 5.69 19.83 -0.53
N PHE A 337 4.49 19.90 0.04
CA PHE A 337 4.21 19.48 1.41
C PHE A 337 2.90 18.70 1.40
N GLY A 338 2.81 17.70 2.25
CA GLY A 338 1.62 16.91 2.36
C GLY A 338 1.38 16.41 3.76
N ALA A 339 0.13 16.08 4.04
CA ALA A 339 -0.28 15.33 5.22
C ALA A 339 -1.44 14.44 4.84
N TYR A 340 -1.48 13.23 5.39
CA TYR A 340 -2.65 12.38 5.29
C TYR A 340 -2.94 11.64 6.58
N TYR A 341 -4.11 11.10 6.59
CA TYR A 341 -4.66 10.35 7.68
C TYR A 341 -5.41 9.13 7.12
N ASP A 342 -4.96 7.93 7.47
CA ASP A 342 -5.46 6.65 6.97
C ASP A 342 -6.06 5.78 8.09
N LYS A 343 -7.25 5.18 7.88
CA LYS A 343 -7.86 4.17 8.76
C LYS A 343 -7.37 2.77 8.45
N ASN A 344 -7.06 2.06 9.52
CA ASN A 344 -6.80 0.64 9.49
C ASN A 344 -8.07 -0.18 9.22
N PRO A 345 -8.03 -1.16 8.28
CA PRO A 345 -9.17 -2.02 7.99
C PRO A 345 -9.34 -3.17 9.00
N ILE A 346 -8.29 -3.55 9.74
CA ILE A 346 -8.24 -4.78 10.53
C ILE A 346 -9.00 -4.57 11.86
N PRO A 347 -10.03 -5.37 12.19
CA PRO A 347 -10.68 -5.33 13.50
C PRO A 347 -9.70 -5.69 14.64
N ASP A 348 -9.94 -5.17 15.84
CA ASP A 348 -9.04 -5.41 16.99
C ASP A 348 -8.91 -6.90 17.35
N ALA A 349 -9.95 -7.70 17.11
CA ALA A 349 -9.94 -9.13 17.33
C ALA A 349 -9.05 -9.93 16.36
N HIS A 350 -8.66 -9.32 15.22
CA HIS A 350 -7.95 -10.00 14.13
C HIS A 350 -6.55 -9.42 13.86
N VAL A 351 -6.02 -8.64 14.81
CA VAL A 351 -4.64 -8.11 14.71
C VAL A 351 -3.63 -9.23 14.86
N ARG A 352 -2.83 -9.44 13.85
CA ARG A 352 -1.85 -10.55 13.79
C ARG A 352 -0.46 -10.09 13.39
N PRO A 353 0.60 -10.85 13.78
CA PRO A 353 1.98 -10.51 13.43
C PRO A 353 2.25 -10.45 11.93
N ARG A 354 1.39 -11.08 11.10
CA ARG A 354 1.50 -11.08 9.65
C ARG A 354 1.39 -9.68 9.05
N LEU A 355 0.47 -8.89 9.58
CA LEU A 355 0.27 -7.50 9.22
C LEU A 355 -0.26 -6.76 10.46
N PRO A 356 0.63 -6.28 11.34
CA PRO A 356 0.24 -5.53 12.53
C PRO A 356 -0.07 -4.08 12.15
N ASP A 357 -1.06 -3.88 11.29
CA ASP A 357 -1.48 -2.57 10.81
C ASP A 357 -2.24 -1.80 11.90
N ALA A 358 -2.12 -0.49 11.85
CA ALA A 358 -2.76 0.43 12.76
C ALA A 358 -3.16 1.70 12.01
N ASP A 359 -3.95 2.49 12.67
CA ASP A 359 -4.28 3.84 12.24
C ASP A 359 -3.01 4.68 12.09
N ARG A 360 -2.87 5.45 11.01
CA ARG A 360 -1.64 6.20 10.75
C ARG A 360 -1.85 7.61 10.25
N THR A 361 -0.96 8.48 10.68
CA THR A 361 -0.80 9.85 10.19
C THR A 361 0.53 9.98 9.50
N SER A 362 0.59 10.75 8.44
CA SER A 362 1.82 10.95 7.70
C SER A 362 2.06 12.40 7.38
N LEU A 363 3.34 12.79 7.38
CA LEU A 363 3.84 14.10 6.95
C LEU A 363 4.84 13.92 5.83
N GLN A 364 4.70 14.73 4.79
CA GLN A 364 5.55 14.68 3.61
C GLN A 364 6.15 16.04 3.27
N ALA A 365 7.36 15.99 2.72
CA ALA A 365 7.99 17.12 2.08
C ALA A 365 8.76 16.68 0.83
N GLY A 366 8.86 17.52 -0.17
CA GLY A 366 9.60 17.19 -1.38
C GLY A 366 9.99 18.39 -2.22
N TYR A 367 10.89 18.12 -3.14
CA TYR A 367 11.40 19.09 -4.09
C TYR A 367 11.22 18.56 -5.50
N GLY A 368 10.86 19.45 -6.42
CA GLY A 368 10.74 19.18 -7.84
C GLY A 368 11.54 20.14 -8.69
N PHE A 369 12.16 19.60 -9.74
CA PHE A 369 12.86 20.35 -10.77
C PHE A 369 12.28 20.10 -12.15
N ARG A 370 12.09 21.14 -12.93
CA ARG A 370 11.56 21.13 -14.30
C ARG A 370 12.60 21.80 -15.24
N GLY A 371 13.32 20.97 -15.99
CA GLY A 371 14.34 21.40 -16.94
C GLY A 371 13.74 21.93 -18.24
N LYS A 372 14.47 22.85 -18.91
CA LYS A 372 14.04 23.42 -20.21
C LYS A 372 13.95 22.38 -21.33
N SER A 373 14.72 21.30 -21.24
CA SER A 373 14.74 20.19 -22.21
C SER A 373 13.60 19.18 -22.04
N GLY A 374 12.65 19.46 -21.14
CA GLY A 374 11.57 18.50 -20.80
C GLY A 374 11.97 17.49 -19.73
N PHE A 375 13.19 17.53 -19.21
CA PHE A 375 13.61 16.71 -18.07
C PHE A 375 12.89 17.15 -16.80
N THR A 376 12.45 16.17 -15.99
CA THR A 376 11.86 16.41 -14.67
C THR A 376 12.56 15.53 -13.62
N PHE A 377 12.72 16.08 -12.43
CA PHE A 377 13.24 15.35 -11.26
C PHE A 377 12.40 15.72 -10.05
N ASP A 378 12.01 14.70 -9.29
CA ASP A 378 11.30 14.87 -8.03
C ASP A 378 11.95 14.00 -6.95
N VAL A 379 12.09 14.53 -5.75
CA VAL A 379 12.49 13.81 -4.55
C VAL A 379 11.49 14.12 -3.43
N ALA A 380 11.14 13.11 -2.65
CA ALA A 380 10.19 13.24 -1.55
C ALA A 380 10.64 12.42 -0.34
N TYR A 381 10.39 12.95 0.83
CA TYR A 381 10.50 12.25 2.11
C TYR A 381 9.12 12.17 2.76
N GLN A 382 8.83 11.04 3.38
CA GLN A 382 7.62 10.80 4.14
C GLN A 382 7.97 10.17 5.49
N ALA A 383 7.45 10.76 6.56
CA ALA A 383 7.43 10.16 7.90
C ALA A 383 6.01 9.61 8.16
N LEU A 384 5.93 8.35 8.53
CA LEU A 384 4.68 7.63 8.75
C LEU A 384 4.61 7.15 10.20
N PHE A 385 3.66 7.71 10.94
CA PHE A 385 3.41 7.47 12.36
C PHE A 385 2.19 6.56 12.52
N PHE A 386 2.36 5.41 13.14
CA PHE A 386 1.28 4.49 13.45
C PHE A 386 0.84 4.69 14.90
N LYS A 387 -0.44 4.51 15.16
CA LYS A 387 -0.97 4.42 16.51
C LYS A 387 -0.57 3.07 17.10
N ASP A 388 -0.10 3.07 18.36
CA ASP A 388 0.13 1.82 19.10
C ASP A 388 -1.13 0.97 19.10
N ARG A 389 -0.96 -0.35 18.91
CA ARG A 389 -2.09 -1.25 18.79
C ARG A 389 -1.93 -2.49 19.66
N THR A 390 -2.84 -2.64 20.61
CA THR A 390 -2.89 -3.79 21.49
C THR A 390 -3.76 -4.89 20.88
N ALA A 391 -3.17 -6.04 20.65
CA ALA A 391 -3.84 -7.27 20.27
C ALA A 391 -4.26 -8.02 21.54
N THR A 392 -5.54 -8.41 21.59
CA THR A 392 -6.10 -9.17 22.71
C THR A 392 -6.70 -10.47 22.17
N GLY A 393 -6.35 -11.61 22.75
CA GLY A 393 -6.81 -12.91 22.32
C GLY A 393 -6.04 -14.06 22.94
N SER A 394 -6.25 -15.25 22.44
CA SER A 394 -5.51 -16.44 22.87
C SER A 394 -4.34 -16.70 21.95
N PRO A 395 -3.10 -16.81 22.48
CA PRO A 395 -1.94 -17.16 21.69
C PRO A 395 -2.10 -18.58 21.13
N LEU A 396 -1.48 -18.84 19.96
CA LEU A 396 -1.09 -20.21 19.62
C LEU A 396 0.02 -20.58 20.59
N GLY A 397 -0.35 -21.30 21.66
CA GLY A 397 0.60 -21.76 22.64
C GLY A 397 1.28 -23.06 22.21
N PRO A 398 2.12 -23.62 23.13
CA PRO A 398 2.68 -24.95 22.96
C PRO A 398 1.63 -26.06 22.84
N LEU A 399 0.36 -25.73 22.83
CA LEU A 399 -0.78 -26.66 22.79
C LEU A 399 -1.12 -27.20 21.40
N GLY A 400 -0.34 -26.85 20.37
CA GLY A 400 -0.42 -27.50 19.07
C GLY A 400 -1.31 -26.81 18.03
N PRO A 401 -1.13 -27.18 16.77
CA PRO A 401 -1.98 -26.71 15.69
C PRO A 401 -3.39 -27.27 15.87
N GLY A 402 -4.39 -26.44 15.95
CA GLY A 402 -5.75 -26.86 15.70
C GLY A 402 -6.79 -26.72 16.81
N THR A 403 -6.53 -26.03 17.91
CA THR A 403 -7.56 -25.84 18.95
C THR A 403 -8.10 -24.41 19.05
N GLY A 404 -7.69 -23.50 18.16
CA GLY A 404 -8.22 -22.14 18.08
C GLY A 404 -8.39 -21.71 16.64
N SER A 405 -9.62 -21.38 16.23
CA SER A 405 -9.94 -20.94 14.87
C SER A 405 -9.27 -19.62 14.49
N ASP A 406 -8.91 -18.77 15.45
CA ASP A 406 -8.37 -17.42 15.23
C ASP A 406 -7.29 -17.04 16.25
N PRO A 407 -6.04 -17.53 16.05
CA PRO A 407 -4.97 -17.24 16.98
C PRO A 407 -4.53 -15.78 16.90
N VAL A 408 -4.41 -15.14 18.06
CA VAL A 408 -3.87 -13.79 18.23
C VAL A 408 -2.76 -13.84 19.27
N GLN A 409 -1.59 -13.29 18.95
CA GLN A 409 -0.53 -13.12 19.94
C GLN A 409 -0.83 -11.87 20.77
N PRO A 410 -1.14 -12.01 22.07
CA PRO A 410 -1.47 -10.87 22.93
C PRO A 410 -0.25 -10.00 23.20
N GLY A 411 -0.40 -8.69 23.03
CA GLY A 411 0.69 -7.73 23.21
C GLY A 411 0.40 -6.43 22.47
N THR A 412 1.37 -5.53 22.47
CA THR A 412 1.26 -4.22 21.84
C THR A 412 2.24 -4.07 20.69
N TYR A 413 1.74 -3.76 19.50
CA TYR A 413 2.53 -3.40 18.32
C TYR A 413 2.75 -1.90 18.29
N GLN A 414 3.98 -1.50 17.98
CA GLN A 414 4.39 -0.11 17.75
C GLN A 414 5.12 -0.05 16.42
N ASN A 415 4.73 0.88 15.55
CA ASN A 415 5.28 0.98 14.21
C ASN A 415 5.64 2.44 13.88
N PHE A 416 6.79 2.61 13.24
CA PHE A 416 7.20 3.86 12.61
C PHE A 416 7.93 3.54 11.32
N THR A 417 7.64 4.27 10.24
CA THR A 417 8.23 4.00 8.93
C THR A 417 8.65 5.28 8.24
N ASN A 418 9.82 5.27 7.63
CA ASN A 418 10.33 6.34 6.78
C ASN A 418 10.28 5.90 5.32
N LEU A 419 9.97 6.83 4.41
CA LEU A 419 10.03 6.60 2.98
C LEU A 419 10.84 7.69 2.30
N LEU A 420 11.64 7.30 1.32
CA LEU A 420 12.36 8.21 0.43
C LEU A 420 12.01 7.88 -1.02
N GLY A 421 11.33 8.79 -1.70
CA GLY A 421 10.91 8.64 -3.08
C GLY A 421 11.79 9.45 -4.03
N VAL A 422 12.11 8.88 -5.19
CA VAL A 422 12.80 9.56 -6.30
C VAL A 422 12.08 9.23 -7.59
N SER A 423 11.84 10.26 -8.42
CA SER A 423 11.29 10.09 -9.77
C SER A 423 12.02 10.98 -10.77
N VAL A 424 12.24 10.43 -11.96
CA VAL A 424 12.78 11.17 -13.11
C VAL A 424 11.83 11.03 -14.29
N GLY A 425 11.74 12.05 -15.10
CA GLY A 425 10.88 12.03 -16.28
C GLY A 425 11.44 12.87 -17.43
N TRP A 426 10.90 12.59 -18.60
CA TRP A 426 11.26 13.27 -19.86
C TRP A 426 10.01 13.53 -20.70
N MET A 427 10.04 14.66 -21.41
CA MET A 427 9.05 15.04 -22.40
C MET A 427 9.73 15.14 -23.76
N PHE A 428 9.17 14.47 -24.77
CA PHE A 428 9.60 14.46 -26.15
C PHE A 428 8.48 14.97 -27.05
N GLY A 429 8.82 15.82 -28.02
CA GLY A 429 7.84 16.42 -28.93
C GLY A 429 6.93 17.44 -28.24
N LYS A 430 6.72 18.56 -28.92
CA LYS A 430 5.70 19.57 -28.55
C LYS A 430 4.52 19.45 -29.48
#